data_71b1483d4871cb915624da21e92f0365
#
_entry.id   71b1483d4871cb915624da21e92f0365
#
_cell.length_a   1.000
_cell.length_b   1.000
_cell.length_c   1.000
_cell.angle_alpha   90.00
_cell.angle_beta   90.00
_cell.angle_gamma   90.00
#
_symmetry.space_group_name_H-M   'P 1'
#
loop_
_entity.id
_entity.type
_entity.pdbx_description
1 polymer ?
#
loop_
_entity_poly.entity_id
_entity_poly.type
_entity_poly.pdbx_seq_one_letter_code
_entity_poly.pdbx_strand_id
1 'polypeptide(L)'
;MEWNIIWSAITAISTFLMMVATGFMAVAAWKALNTWKNEQKRRKLVTLLETLNAYIQDLQYYELESTVFSKHTTQTYQENLNDSELIEKQANYIDMEIAEGFGNCILSLKNWLIDAPKQNEILNEINKNIQEYRIKIFTYVELKIKFFIEKNKKENILYGTNDGLLQQIYERKADLEKTRNLLLKQIEELKEINNKLLN
;
A
#
# COMPACT_ATOMS: atom_id res chain seq x y z
N MET A 1 -54.62 26.81 -49.28
CA MET A 1 -53.29 26.23 -49.65
C MET A 1 -52.15 26.82 -48.79
N GLU A 2 -52.14 28.06 -48.41
CA GLU A 2 -51.06 28.74 -47.68
C GLU A 2 -50.84 28.25 -46.24
N TRP A 3 -51.91 27.92 -45.51
CA TRP A 3 -51.82 27.46 -44.12
C TRP A 3 -51.03 26.16 -43.94
N ASN A 4 -51.10 25.23 -44.89
CA ASN A 4 -50.36 23.97 -44.85
C ASN A 4 -48.87 24.18 -44.99
N ILE A 5 -48.46 25.18 -45.78
CA ILE A 5 -47.04 25.54 -45.97
C ILE A 5 -46.47 26.16 -44.70
N ILE A 6 -47.23 27.03 -44.05
CA ILE A 6 -46.82 27.67 -42.76
C ILE A 6 -46.65 26.62 -41.66
N TRP A 7 -47.57 25.70 -41.50
CA TRP A 7 -47.49 24.62 -40.52
C TRP A 7 -46.33 23.66 -40.83
N SER A 8 -46.07 23.34 -42.06
CA SER A 8 -44.93 22.51 -42.48
C SER A 8 -43.60 23.19 -42.16
N ALA A 9 -43.47 24.49 -42.41
CA ALA A 9 -42.30 25.27 -42.07
C ALA A 9 -42.03 25.33 -40.56
N ILE A 10 -43.09 25.57 -39.78
CA ILE A 10 -42.98 25.58 -38.27
C ILE A 10 -42.54 24.21 -37.77
N THR A 11 -43.10 23.13 -38.30
CA THR A 11 -42.75 21.76 -37.91
C THR A 11 -41.32 21.47 -38.25
N ALA A 12 -40.84 21.84 -39.46
CA ALA A 12 -39.45 21.63 -39.87
C ALA A 12 -38.46 22.39 -38.98
N ILE A 13 -38.75 23.66 -38.64
CA ILE A 13 -37.91 24.47 -37.74
C ILE A 13 -37.87 23.85 -36.35
N SER A 14 -39.04 23.46 -35.80
CA SER A 14 -39.12 22.82 -34.50
C SER A 14 -38.34 21.50 -34.45
N THR A 15 -38.44 20.67 -35.50
CA THR A 15 -37.68 19.42 -35.61
C THR A 15 -36.18 19.68 -35.68
N PHE A 16 -35.77 20.69 -36.42
CA PHE A 16 -34.36 21.08 -36.49
C PHE A 16 -33.85 21.56 -35.14
N LEU A 17 -34.58 22.41 -34.45
CA LEU A 17 -34.22 22.88 -33.11
C LEU A 17 -34.09 21.71 -32.10
N MET A 18 -35.07 20.78 -32.15
CA MET A 18 -34.99 19.56 -31.31
C MET A 18 -33.74 18.72 -31.64
N MET A 19 -33.38 18.55 -32.90
CA MET A 19 -32.21 17.80 -33.30
C MET A 19 -30.91 18.45 -32.79
N VAL A 20 -30.83 19.78 -32.89
CA VAL A 20 -29.69 20.55 -32.37
C VAL A 20 -29.64 20.44 -30.81
N ALA A 21 -30.73 20.60 -30.13
CA ALA A 21 -30.80 20.46 -28.68
C ALA A 21 -30.41 19.05 -28.22
N THR A 22 -30.89 18.02 -28.91
CA THR A 22 -30.52 16.63 -28.63
C THR A 22 -29.03 16.38 -28.84
N GLY A 23 -28.45 16.96 -29.89
CA GLY A 23 -27.00 16.90 -30.13
C GLY A 23 -26.17 17.51 -28.99
N PHE A 24 -26.58 18.70 -28.52
CA PHE A 24 -25.93 19.33 -27.37
C PHE A 24 -26.08 18.49 -26.09
N MET A 25 -27.24 17.92 -25.82
CA MET A 25 -27.43 17.03 -24.67
C MET A 25 -26.57 15.78 -24.75
N ALA A 26 -26.43 15.18 -25.94
CA ALA A 26 -25.56 14.02 -26.14
C ALA A 26 -24.08 14.34 -25.86
N VAL A 27 -23.58 15.50 -26.31
CA VAL A 27 -22.21 15.96 -26.03
C VAL A 27 -22.02 16.24 -24.54
N ALA A 28 -22.98 16.90 -23.91
CA ALA A 28 -22.94 17.17 -22.48
C ALA A 28 -22.94 15.88 -21.65
N ALA A 29 -23.80 14.92 -22.01
CA ALA A 29 -23.85 13.61 -21.37
C ALA A 29 -22.54 12.82 -21.53
N TRP A 30 -21.95 12.85 -22.72
CA TRP A 30 -20.64 12.25 -22.99
C TRP A 30 -19.55 12.86 -22.11
N LYS A 31 -19.50 14.19 -22.03
CA LYS A 31 -18.53 14.89 -21.19
C LYS A 31 -18.72 14.56 -19.71
N ALA A 32 -19.94 14.57 -19.23
CA ALA A 32 -20.29 14.21 -17.86
C ALA A 32 -19.89 12.75 -17.54
N LEU A 33 -20.15 11.82 -18.43
CA LEU A 33 -19.78 10.42 -18.28
C LEU A 33 -18.25 10.22 -18.20
N ASN A 34 -17.49 10.92 -19.03
CA ASN A 34 -16.03 10.84 -19.00
C ASN A 34 -15.48 11.44 -17.70
N THR A 35 -16.01 12.59 -17.26
CA THR A 35 -15.62 13.19 -15.98
C THR A 35 -15.92 12.24 -14.82
N TRP A 36 -17.11 11.63 -14.83
CA TRP A 36 -17.51 10.67 -13.80
C TRP A 36 -16.59 9.42 -13.77
N LYS A 37 -16.25 8.85 -14.95
CA LYS A 37 -15.33 7.73 -15.05
C LYS A 37 -13.94 8.06 -14.50
N ASN A 38 -13.43 9.26 -14.82
CA ASN A 38 -12.13 9.70 -14.33
C ASN A 38 -12.14 9.90 -12.80
N GLU A 39 -13.21 10.47 -12.27
CA GLU A 39 -13.38 10.64 -10.82
C GLU A 39 -13.49 9.29 -10.10
N GLN A 40 -14.18 8.31 -10.67
CA GLN A 40 -14.23 6.95 -10.13
C GLN A 40 -12.85 6.29 -10.12
N LYS A 41 -12.07 6.43 -11.20
CA LYS A 41 -10.69 5.95 -11.26
C LYS A 41 -9.85 6.59 -10.16
N ARG A 42 -9.94 7.91 -10.02
CA ARG A 42 -9.22 8.66 -9.00
C ARG A 42 -9.52 8.15 -7.60
N ARG A 43 -10.80 8.06 -7.24
CA ARG A 43 -11.23 7.61 -5.89
C ARG A 43 -10.67 6.23 -5.58
N LYS A 44 -10.78 5.29 -6.50
CA LYS A 44 -10.24 3.94 -6.32
C LYS A 44 -8.73 3.93 -6.15
N LEU A 45 -8.01 4.75 -6.93
CA LEU A 45 -6.56 4.85 -6.80
C LEU A 45 -6.16 5.43 -5.44
N VAL A 46 -6.84 6.47 -4.98
CA VAL A 46 -6.61 7.05 -3.63
C VAL A 46 -6.86 5.99 -2.55
N THR A 47 -7.99 5.29 -2.60
CA THR A 47 -8.30 4.23 -1.63
C THR A 47 -7.22 3.14 -1.61
N LEU A 48 -6.75 2.70 -2.79
CA LEU A 48 -5.68 1.70 -2.87
C LEU A 48 -4.35 2.21 -2.30
N LEU A 49 -4.02 3.49 -2.53
CA LEU A 49 -2.81 4.10 -1.96
C LEU A 49 -2.91 4.27 -0.44
N GLU A 50 -4.10 4.58 0.08
CA GLU A 50 -4.38 4.61 1.52
C GLU A 50 -4.25 3.21 2.14
N THR A 51 -4.78 2.19 1.48
CA THR A 51 -4.63 0.79 1.89
C THR A 51 -3.16 0.37 1.91
N LEU A 52 -2.40 0.75 0.88
CA LEU A 52 -0.96 0.49 0.82
C LEU A 52 -0.22 1.14 1.99
N ASN A 53 -0.56 2.38 2.31
CA ASN A 53 0.01 3.09 3.45
C ASN A 53 -0.35 2.43 4.79
N ALA A 54 -1.59 1.94 4.93
CA ALA A 54 -2.01 1.18 6.11
C ALA A 54 -1.19 -0.10 6.28
N TYR A 55 -0.95 -0.88 5.21
CA TYR A 55 -0.09 -2.07 5.29
C TYR A 55 1.34 -1.76 5.73
N ILE A 56 1.90 -0.62 5.32
CA ILE A 56 3.24 -0.21 5.78
C ILE A 56 3.21 0.14 7.27
N GLN A 57 2.12 0.75 7.75
CA GLN A 57 1.94 1.04 9.17
C GLN A 57 1.74 -0.25 9.98
N ASP A 58 1.01 -1.23 9.48
CA ASP A 58 0.85 -2.54 10.11
C ASP A 58 2.19 -3.27 10.24
N LEU A 59 3.03 -3.23 9.21
CA LEU A 59 4.39 -3.75 9.27
C LEU A 59 5.24 -3.03 10.34
N GLN A 60 5.07 -1.72 10.49
CA GLN A 60 5.74 -0.95 11.53
C GLN A 60 5.23 -1.30 12.93
N TYR A 61 3.93 -1.48 13.08
CA TYR A 61 3.31 -1.91 14.33
C TYR A 61 3.84 -3.29 14.74
N TYR A 62 3.97 -4.21 13.78
CA TYR A 62 4.58 -5.51 14.01
C TYR A 62 6.04 -5.41 14.50
N GLU A 63 6.84 -4.48 13.96
CA GLU A 63 8.18 -4.19 14.44
C GLU A 63 8.17 -3.77 15.93
N LEU A 64 7.19 -2.97 16.34
CA LEU A 64 7.01 -2.52 17.72
C LEU A 64 6.50 -3.64 18.64
N GLU A 65 5.49 -4.39 18.21
CA GLU A 65 4.95 -5.53 18.98
C GLU A 65 5.97 -6.63 19.19
N SER A 66 6.82 -6.91 18.20
CA SER A 66 7.92 -7.86 18.38
C SER A 66 8.84 -7.48 19.55
N THR A 67 8.91 -6.19 19.89
CA THR A 67 9.64 -5.68 21.05
C THR A 67 8.89 -5.97 22.37
N VAL A 68 7.57 -5.84 22.37
CA VAL A 68 6.71 -6.15 23.53
C VAL A 68 6.60 -7.68 23.67
N PHE A 69 6.42 -8.39 22.58
CA PHE A 69 6.37 -9.84 22.54
C PHE A 69 7.67 -10.46 23.07
N SER A 70 8.83 -9.92 22.71
CA SER A 70 10.11 -10.38 23.27
C SER A 70 10.20 -10.20 24.79
N LYS A 71 9.52 -9.21 25.37
CA LYS A 71 9.41 -9.06 26.84
C LYS A 71 8.44 -10.07 27.46
N HIS A 72 7.31 -10.34 26.78
CA HIS A 72 6.33 -11.35 27.25
C HIS A 72 6.85 -12.77 27.04
N THR A 73 7.57 -13.05 25.96
CA THR A 73 8.16 -14.38 25.69
C THR A 73 9.21 -14.74 26.72
N THR A 74 9.89 -13.76 27.32
CA THR A 74 10.79 -14.03 28.45
C THR A 74 10.05 -14.62 29.65
N GLN A 75 8.79 -14.27 29.85
CA GLN A 75 7.95 -14.86 30.90
C GLN A 75 7.35 -16.22 30.47
N THR A 76 7.01 -16.39 29.19
CA THR A 76 6.44 -17.64 28.62
C THR A 76 7.53 -18.64 28.21
N TYR A 77 8.78 -18.21 28.11
CA TYR A 77 9.94 -19.05 27.78
C TYR A 77 10.26 -20.11 28.85
N GLN A 78 9.70 -19.95 30.06
CA GLN A 78 9.70 -21.02 31.07
C GLN A 78 8.78 -22.18 30.70
N GLU A 79 7.95 -22.05 29.65
CA GLU A 79 7.02 -23.05 29.18
C GLU A 79 7.36 -23.54 27.74
N ASN A 80 8.47 -24.30 27.60
CA ASN A 80 8.66 -25.35 26.57
C ASN A 80 8.52 -25.05 25.06
N LEU A 81 8.57 -23.82 24.57
CA LEU A 81 8.65 -23.55 23.13
C LEU A 81 10.11 -23.49 22.65
N ASN A 82 10.40 -24.23 21.59
CA ASN A 82 11.72 -24.25 20.94
C ASN A 82 11.93 -22.94 20.18
N ASP A 83 13.13 -22.34 20.23
CA ASP A 83 13.49 -21.07 19.60
C ASP A 83 13.08 -21.00 18.12
N SER A 84 13.17 -22.13 17.40
CA SER A 84 12.78 -22.24 16.00
C SER A 84 11.27 -22.12 15.76
N GLU A 85 10.45 -22.69 16.64
CA GLU A 85 8.98 -22.63 16.51
C GLU A 85 8.44 -21.21 16.70
N LEU A 86 9.09 -20.44 17.56
CA LEU A 86 8.71 -19.04 17.81
C LEU A 86 9.01 -18.15 16.60
N ILE A 87 10.18 -18.33 16.00
CA ILE A 87 10.62 -17.64 14.78
C ILE A 87 9.70 -18.01 13.61
N GLU A 88 9.41 -19.31 13.46
CA GLU A 88 8.53 -19.82 12.41
C GLU A 88 7.10 -19.28 12.54
N LYS A 89 6.55 -19.23 13.75
CA LYS A 89 5.21 -18.70 14.00
C LYS A 89 5.10 -17.20 13.65
N GLN A 90 6.15 -16.43 13.91
CA GLN A 90 6.21 -15.02 13.54
C GLN A 90 6.43 -14.80 12.05
N ALA A 91 7.26 -15.63 11.40
CA ALA A 91 7.43 -15.60 9.96
C ALA A 91 6.12 -15.87 9.22
N ASN A 92 5.38 -16.89 9.66
CA ASN A 92 4.09 -17.27 9.08
C ASN A 92 3.04 -16.14 9.21
N TYR A 93 3.02 -15.40 10.31
CA TYR A 93 2.12 -14.25 10.48
C TYR A 93 2.43 -13.13 9.46
N ILE A 94 3.71 -12.76 9.30
CA ILE A 94 4.13 -11.76 8.32
C ILE A 94 3.79 -12.22 6.90
N ASP A 95 4.04 -13.48 6.59
CA ASP A 95 3.85 -14.02 5.24
C ASP A 95 2.38 -14.24 4.88
N MET A 96 1.55 -14.72 5.80
CA MET A 96 0.16 -15.04 5.49
C MET A 96 -0.78 -13.84 5.55
N GLU A 97 -0.73 -13.04 6.62
CA GLU A 97 -1.75 -11.98 6.79
C GLU A 97 -1.38 -10.67 6.10
N ILE A 98 -0.11 -10.25 6.23
CA ILE A 98 0.30 -8.93 5.71
C ILE A 98 0.67 -9.01 4.23
N ALA A 99 1.37 -10.07 3.80
CA ALA A 99 1.86 -10.19 2.44
C ALA A 99 0.78 -10.44 1.41
N GLU A 100 -0.22 -11.26 1.72
CA GLU A 100 -1.32 -11.55 0.80
C GLU A 100 -2.17 -10.32 0.54
N GLY A 101 -2.58 -9.61 1.59
CA GLY A 101 -3.35 -8.36 1.47
C GLY A 101 -2.59 -7.30 0.66
N PHE A 102 -1.29 -7.21 0.90
CA PHE A 102 -0.40 -6.32 0.17
C PHE A 102 -0.27 -6.70 -1.31
N GLY A 103 -0.04 -7.97 -1.61
CA GLY A 103 0.06 -8.47 -2.99
C GLY A 103 -1.21 -8.19 -3.79
N ASN A 104 -2.38 -8.39 -3.19
CA ASN A 104 -3.68 -8.07 -3.78
C ASN A 104 -3.86 -6.57 -4.04
N CYS A 105 -3.40 -5.71 -3.13
CA CYS A 105 -3.42 -4.26 -3.31
C CYS A 105 -2.54 -3.82 -4.49
N ILE A 106 -1.30 -4.33 -4.59
CA ILE A 106 -0.38 -4.04 -5.70
C ILE A 106 -0.94 -4.52 -7.04
N LEU A 107 -1.50 -5.72 -7.09
CA LEU A 107 -2.13 -6.25 -8.30
C LEU A 107 -3.29 -5.36 -8.77
N SER A 108 -4.11 -4.93 -7.82
CA SER A 108 -5.22 -4.00 -8.09
C SER A 108 -4.72 -2.66 -8.63
N LEU A 109 -3.67 -2.09 -8.02
CA LEU A 109 -3.04 -0.86 -8.50
C LEU A 109 -2.46 -1.02 -9.91
N LYS A 110 -1.79 -2.12 -10.23
CA LYS A 110 -1.29 -2.40 -11.58
C LYS A 110 -2.39 -2.44 -12.62
N ASN A 111 -3.51 -3.09 -12.31
CA ASN A 111 -4.67 -3.16 -13.20
C ASN A 111 -5.30 -1.78 -13.48
N TRP A 112 -5.22 -0.86 -12.49
CA TRP A 112 -5.72 0.50 -12.67
C TRP A 112 -4.76 1.43 -13.41
N LEU A 113 -3.45 1.16 -13.38
CA LEU A 113 -2.40 1.98 -13.97
C LEU A 113 -1.92 1.45 -15.34
N ILE A 114 -2.65 0.52 -15.96
CA ILE A 114 -2.27 -0.12 -17.23
C ILE A 114 -1.89 0.89 -18.31
N ASP A 115 -2.63 2.01 -18.39
CA ASP A 115 -2.42 3.07 -19.39
C ASP A 115 -1.42 4.15 -18.91
N ALA A 116 -0.74 3.95 -17.79
CA ALA A 116 0.12 4.93 -17.16
C ALA A 116 1.53 4.36 -16.90
N PRO A 117 2.41 4.27 -17.92
CA PRO A 117 3.68 3.55 -17.83
C PRO A 117 4.60 4.10 -16.73
N LYS A 118 4.65 5.42 -16.54
CA LYS A 118 5.49 6.04 -15.49
C LYS A 118 5.02 5.69 -14.08
N GLN A 119 3.70 5.68 -13.85
CA GLN A 119 3.13 5.26 -12.56
C GLN A 119 3.35 3.77 -12.31
N ASN A 120 3.30 2.94 -13.35
CA ASN A 120 3.60 1.52 -13.25
C ASN A 120 5.07 1.26 -12.88
N GLU A 121 6.00 2.07 -13.37
CA GLU A 121 7.41 1.97 -13.00
C GLU A 121 7.61 2.26 -11.51
N ILE A 122 7.05 3.36 -11.01
CA ILE A 122 7.09 3.70 -9.58
C ILE A 122 6.43 2.60 -8.74
N LEU A 123 5.31 2.05 -9.19
CA LEU A 123 4.63 0.97 -8.48
C LEU A 123 5.45 -0.31 -8.43
N ASN A 124 6.21 -0.63 -9.49
CA ASN A 124 7.12 -1.78 -9.49
C ASN A 124 8.28 -1.57 -8.50
N GLU A 125 8.81 -0.35 -8.40
CA GLU A 125 9.82 -0.01 -7.40
C GLU A 125 9.26 -0.11 -5.98
N ILE A 126 8.07 0.43 -5.73
CA ILE A 126 7.37 0.28 -4.44
C ILE A 126 7.26 -1.20 -4.09
N ASN A 127 6.77 -2.03 -5.00
CA ASN A 127 6.63 -3.46 -4.76
C ASN A 127 7.96 -4.13 -4.40
N LYS A 128 9.05 -3.81 -5.12
CA LYS A 128 10.41 -4.30 -4.81
C LYS A 128 10.86 -3.87 -3.42
N ASN A 129 10.72 -2.58 -3.11
CA ASN A 129 11.16 -2.03 -1.83
C ASN A 129 10.36 -2.57 -0.64
N ILE A 130 9.10 -2.95 -0.84
CA ILE A 130 8.31 -3.60 0.19
C ILE A 130 8.77 -5.03 0.46
N GLN A 131 9.07 -5.79 -0.58
CA GLN A 131 9.64 -7.12 -0.38
C GLN A 131 10.98 -7.03 0.38
N GLU A 132 11.81 -6.05 0.05
CA GLU A 132 13.04 -5.77 0.78
C GLU A 132 12.77 -5.36 2.24
N TYR A 133 11.79 -4.51 2.48
CA TYR A 133 11.38 -4.08 3.82
C TYR A 133 10.90 -5.26 4.68
N ARG A 134 10.10 -6.16 4.11
CA ARG A 134 9.66 -7.38 4.79
C ARG A 134 10.83 -8.26 5.23
N ILE A 135 11.77 -8.53 4.32
CA ILE A 135 12.97 -9.32 4.62
C ILE A 135 13.78 -8.66 5.75
N LYS A 136 13.94 -7.35 5.70
CA LYS A 136 14.65 -6.59 6.73
C LYS A 136 13.96 -6.65 8.10
N ILE A 137 12.63 -6.54 8.13
CA ILE A 137 11.84 -6.71 9.38
C ILE A 137 12.09 -8.10 9.95
N PHE A 138 11.96 -9.13 9.13
CA PHE A 138 12.17 -10.51 9.57
C PHE A 138 13.57 -10.70 10.18
N THR A 139 14.62 -10.26 9.49
CA THR A 139 16.00 -10.35 9.99
C THR A 139 16.21 -9.57 11.30
N TYR A 140 15.58 -8.38 11.41
CA TYR A 140 15.65 -7.57 12.61
C TYR A 140 14.97 -8.24 13.82
N VAL A 141 13.79 -8.80 13.61
CA VAL A 141 13.04 -9.54 14.64
C VAL A 141 13.81 -10.78 15.08
N GLU A 142 14.36 -11.54 14.14
CA GLU A 142 15.19 -12.72 14.43
C GLU A 142 16.39 -12.35 15.31
N LEU A 143 17.11 -11.27 14.98
CA LEU A 143 18.24 -10.79 15.79
C LEU A 143 17.81 -10.38 17.20
N LYS A 144 16.66 -9.70 17.34
CA LYS A 144 16.12 -9.37 18.66
C LYS A 144 15.83 -10.61 19.49
N ILE A 145 15.17 -11.61 18.90
CA ILE A 145 14.86 -12.86 19.59
C ILE A 145 16.16 -13.54 20.05
N LYS A 146 17.15 -13.66 19.17
CA LYS A 146 18.46 -14.22 19.50
C LYS A 146 19.12 -13.46 20.67
N PHE A 147 19.10 -12.14 20.63
CA PHE A 147 19.66 -11.31 21.70
C PHE A 147 18.99 -11.57 23.05
N PHE A 148 17.66 -11.67 23.08
CA PHE A 148 16.91 -11.95 24.31
C PHE A 148 17.19 -13.35 24.84
N ILE A 149 17.26 -14.36 23.98
CA ILE A 149 17.58 -15.72 24.35
C ILE A 149 18.98 -15.77 24.99
N GLU A 150 19.97 -15.16 24.35
CA GLU A 150 21.32 -15.15 24.85
C GLU A 150 21.46 -14.36 26.17
N LYS A 151 20.73 -13.24 26.29
CA LYS A 151 20.68 -12.46 27.51
C LYS A 151 20.15 -13.30 28.69
N ASN A 152 19.05 -14.01 28.47
CA ASN A 152 18.43 -14.83 29.52
C ASN A 152 19.29 -16.05 29.90
N LYS A 153 19.99 -16.65 28.93
CA LYS A 153 20.96 -17.72 29.22
C LYS A 153 22.14 -17.21 30.07
N LYS A 154 22.52 -15.94 29.93
CA LYS A 154 23.66 -15.32 30.62
C LYS A 154 23.32 -14.71 31.97
N GLU A 155 22.07 -14.42 32.30
CA GLU A 155 21.68 -14.06 33.66
C GLU A 155 21.99 -15.17 34.69
N ASN A 156 22.21 -16.41 34.19
CA ASN A 156 22.71 -17.53 35.01
C ASN A 156 24.25 -17.70 34.98
N ILE A 157 24.99 -16.90 34.22
CA ILE A 157 26.47 -16.99 34.13
C ILE A 157 27.04 -15.57 33.98
N LEU A 158 27.84 -15.16 34.96
CA LEU A 158 28.48 -13.86 35.05
C LEU A 158 29.26 -13.41 33.77
N TYR A 159 28.96 -12.20 33.31
CA TYR A 159 29.75 -11.29 32.49
C TYR A 159 30.25 -11.76 31.10
N GLY A 160 29.59 -11.30 30.09
CA GLY A 160 30.10 -11.15 28.73
C GLY A 160 29.07 -10.36 27.89
N THR A 161 29.34 -9.09 27.66
CA THR A 161 28.49 -8.19 26.87
C THR A 161 28.35 -8.68 25.44
N ASN A 162 27.11 -8.88 24.96
CA ASN A 162 26.80 -9.15 23.57
C ASN A 162 26.76 -7.83 22.75
N ASP A 163 27.81 -6.99 22.91
CA ASP A 163 27.92 -5.69 22.26
C ASP A 163 27.81 -5.82 20.74
N GLY A 164 28.34 -6.91 20.16
CA GLY A 164 28.26 -7.15 18.72
C GLY A 164 26.83 -7.41 18.23
N LEU A 165 26.00 -8.13 18.98
CA LEU A 165 24.59 -8.38 18.60
C LEU A 165 23.75 -7.12 18.76
N LEU A 166 24.00 -6.36 19.81
CA LEU A 166 23.31 -5.09 20.05
C LEU A 166 23.64 -4.09 18.95
N GLN A 167 24.88 -4.00 18.53
CA GLN A 167 25.27 -3.14 17.42
C GLN A 167 24.60 -3.56 16.11
N GLN A 168 24.54 -4.85 15.79
CA GLN A 168 23.82 -5.36 14.62
C GLN A 168 22.32 -4.99 14.66
N ILE A 169 21.68 -5.06 15.82
CA ILE A 169 20.28 -4.65 15.98
C ILE A 169 20.11 -3.17 15.66
N TYR A 170 20.99 -2.29 16.14
CA TYR A 170 20.94 -0.86 15.84
C TYR A 170 21.14 -0.56 14.35
N GLU A 171 22.11 -1.22 13.73
CA GLU A 171 22.38 -1.07 12.29
C GLU A 171 21.19 -1.52 11.44
N ARG A 172 20.57 -2.65 11.79
CA ARG A 172 19.39 -3.16 11.10
C ARG A 172 18.16 -2.26 11.30
N LYS A 173 18.00 -1.70 12.49
CA LYS A 173 16.95 -0.72 12.75
C LYS A 173 17.09 0.52 11.89
N ALA A 174 18.29 1.08 11.78
CA ALA A 174 18.55 2.25 10.95
C ALA A 174 18.28 1.97 9.45
N ASP A 175 18.65 0.77 8.98
CA ASP A 175 18.39 0.34 7.60
C ASP A 175 16.88 0.14 7.33
N LEU A 176 16.13 -0.39 8.30
CA LEU A 176 14.67 -0.48 8.26
C LEU A 176 14.01 0.90 8.13
N GLU A 177 14.38 1.84 8.99
CA GLU A 177 13.85 3.20 8.97
C GLU A 177 14.13 3.89 7.63
N LYS A 178 15.31 3.70 7.06
CA LYS A 178 15.67 4.22 5.74
C LYS A 178 14.76 3.67 4.64
N THR A 179 14.55 2.35 4.63
CA THR A 179 13.69 1.68 3.62
C THR A 179 12.25 2.12 3.76
N ARG A 180 11.72 2.23 4.98
CA ARG A 180 10.38 2.74 5.26
C ARG A 180 10.18 4.16 4.75
N ASN A 181 11.13 5.06 5.05
CA ASN A 181 11.04 6.45 4.61
C ASN A 181 11.09 6.57 3.08
N LEU A 182 11.85 5.72 2.40
CA LEU A 182 11.85 5.63 0.95
C LEU A 182 10.48 5.21 0.41
N LEU A 183 9.86 4.18 0.99
CA LEU A 183 8.53 3.71 0.62
C LEU A 183 7.46 4.79 0.78
N LEU A 184 7.45 5.47 1.91
CA LEU A 184 6.49 6.55 2.16
C LEU A 184 6.66 7.69 1.16
N LYS A 185 7.90 8.05 0.81
CA LYS A 185 8.19 9.05 -0.22
C LYS A 185 7.68 8.64 -1.60
N GLN A 186 7.88 7.38 -2.00
CA GLN A 186 7.41 6.87 -3.28
C GLN A 186 5.88 6.83 -3.38
N ILE A 187 5.19 6.50 -2.29
CA ILE A 187 3.72 6.55 -2.24
C ILE A 187 3.24 8.01 -2.40
N GLU A 188 3.88 8.95 -1.74
CA GLU A 188 3.51 10.36 -1.86
C GLU A 188 3.77 10.90 -3.27
N GLU A 189 4.88 10.52 -3.89
CA GLU A 189 5.16 10.84 -5.30
C GLU A 189 4.07 10.30 -6.23
N LEU A 190 3.62 9.06 -6.03
CA LEU A 190 2.54 8.47 -6.82
C LEU A 190 1.21 9.21 -6.61
N LYS A 191 0.91 9.66 -5.40
CA LYS A 191 -0.26 10.50 -5.10
C LYS A 191 -0.19 11.85 -5.82
N GLU A 192 0.97 12.53 -5.77
CA GLU A 192 1.15 13.82 -6.42
C GLU A 192 1.00 13.73 -7.95
N ILE A 193 1.59 12.70 -8.57
CA ILE A 193 1.46 12.47 -10.02
C ILE A 193 0.00 12.25 -10.37
N ASN A 194 -0.73 11.47 -9.58
CA ASN A 194 -2.14 11.22 -9.79
C ASN A 194 -2.99 12.51 -9.66
N ASN A 195 -2.68 13.37 -8.71
CA ASN A 195 -3.36 14.65 -8.53
C ASN A 195 -3.10 15.63 -9.68
N LYS A 196 -1.88 15.63 -10.26
CA LYS A 196 -1.53 16.48 -11.40
C LYS A 196 -2.16 16.06 -12.72
N LEU A 197 -2.49 14.79 -12.88
CA LEU A 197 -3.13 14.28 -14.12
C LEU A 197 -4.62 14.62 -14.20
N LEU A 198 -5.19 15.20 -13.15
CA LEU A 198 -6.62 15.44 -12.99
C LEU A 198 -7.00 16.93 -12.96
N ASN A 199 -6.00 17.81 -12.94
CA ASN A 199 -6.14 19.26 -13.13
C ASN A 199 -5.81 19.63 -14.58
#